data_8a59ebb42b8f07d3f131985c013d17f3
#
_entry.id   8a59ebb42b8f07d3f131985c013d17f3
#
_cell.length_a   1.000
_cell.length_b   1.000
_cell.length_c   1.000
_cell.angle_alpha   90.00
_cell.angle_beta   90.00
_cell.angle_gamma   90.00
#
_symmetry.space_group_name_H-M   'P 1'
#
loop_
_entity.id
_entity.type
_entity.pdbx_description
1 polymer ?
#
loop_
_entity_poly.entity_id
_entity_poly.type
_entity_poly.pdbx_seq_one_letter_code
_entity_poly.pdbx_strand_id
1 'polypeptide(L)'
;MTVRTTSASVRPTAAASLDATDRGRLLSGAHHDPHALLGAHPVPGGVVFRALRPYAQAVAVVVDGMRTRLDDVGDGLFSGVLPLDAIPEYTLSVTYDGTDFEAQDPYRFLPALGEVDLHLIGEGRHEELWKALGAHPMAHEGVLGTRFTVWAPNARGVRVCGDFCHWDGSTGFPMRSLGSSGVWELFLPGFGEGTLYKFDITRPDGTHTLRADPMARRTEVPPATASIVTESSYAWGDAGWMAERAERTAVHEAPFSVYEVHLPSWRPGWTYRQLADELPSYVRDLGFTHVQFMPVAEHPFGGSWGYQVTGFYAPTARLGTPDDFKYLVDALHRAGIGVLMDWVPAH
;
A
#
# COMPACT_ATOMS: atom_id res chain seq x y z
N MET A 1 -11.21 21.27 -33.73
CA MET A 1 -12.57 21.38 -33.20
C MET A 1 -12.49 22.23 -31.95
N THR A 2 -13.07 23.43 -31.98
CA THR A 2 -12.93 24.44 -30.90
C THR A 2 -13.88 24.05 -29.77
N VAL A 3 -13.34 23.68 -28.63
CA VAL A 3 -14.12 23.36 -27.40
C VAL A 3 -14.74 24.68 -26.90
N ARG A 4 -16.05 24.74 -26.88
CA ARG A 4 -16.77 25.87 -26.25
C ARG A 4 -16.69 25.74 -24.74
N THR A 5 -15.90 26.60 -24.13
CA THR A 5 -15.87 26.78 -22.65
C THR A 5 -17.10 27.61 -22.28
N THR A 6 -18.15 26.98 -21.78
CA THR A 6 -19.23 27.69 -21.07
C THR A 6 -18.87 27.74 -19.60
N SER A 7 -18.35 28.88 -19.15
CA SER A 7 -18.15 29.22 -17.77
C SER A 7 -19.50 29.52 -17.09
N ALA A 8 -20.19 28.50 -16.61
CA ALA A 8 -21.26 28.69 -15.65
C ALA A 8 -20.64 28.73 -14.25
N SER A 9 -20.55 29.90 -13.64
CA SER A 9 -20.19 30.04 -12.23
C SER A 9 -21.35 29.52 -11.38
N VAL A 10 -21.17 28.38 -10.74
CA VAL A 10 -22.09 27.84 -9.75
C VAL A 10 -21.87 28.62 -8.46
N ARG A 11 -22.89 29.35 -7.96
CA ARG A 11 -22.79 30.02 -6.64
C ARG A 11 -22.73 28.94 -5.56
N PRO A 12 -21.88 29.10 -4.52
CA PRO A 12 -21.85 28.17 -3.40
C PRO A 12 -23.24 28.19 -2.74
N THR A 13 -23.96 27.08 -2.88
CA THR A 13 -25.19 26.86 -2.12
C THR A 13 -24.85 26.31 -0.75
N ALA A 14 -25.68 26.54 0.28
CA ALA A 14 -25.48 25.94 1.60
C ALA A 14 -25.33 24.42 1.54
N ALA A 15 -25.87 23.77 0.52
CA ALA A 15 -25.73 22.33 0.24
C ALA A 15 -24.31 21.92 -0.20
N ALA A 16 -23.47 22.84 -0.68
CA ALA A 16 -22.10 22.56 -1.07
C ALA A 16 -21.11 22.58 0.11
N SER A 17 -21.42 23.29 1.19
CA SER A 17 -20.54 23.43 2.35
C SER A 17 -20.59 22.21 3.28
N LEU A 18 -19.42 21.80 3.79
CA LEU A 18 -19.31 20.91 4.94
C LEU A 18 -19.60 21.67 6.22
N ASP A 19 -20.16 21.00 7.24
CA ASP A 19 -20.21 21.61 8.55
C ASP A 19 -18.79 21.82 9.11
N ALA A 20 -18.63 22.76 10.04
CA ALA A 20 -17.33 23.15 10.54
C ALA A 20 -16.61 22.01 11.30
N THR A 21 -17.35 21.11 11.92
CA THR A 21 -16.82 20.00 12.70
C THR A 21 -16.24 18.93 11.76
N ASP A 22 -16.99 18.52 10.75
CA ASP A 22 -16.55 17.53 9.78
C ASP A 22 -15.41 18.05 8.91
N ARG A 23 -15.47 19.33 8.50
CA ARG A 23 -14.35 20.00 7.85
C ARG A 23 -13.09 19.96 8.71
N GLY A 24 -13.20 20.34 9.98
CA GLY A 24 -12.07 20.33 10.91
C GLY A 24 -11.47 18.94 11.10
N ARG A 25 -12.31 17.92 11.25
CA ARG A 25 -11.87 16.53 11.36
C ARG A 25 -11.19 16.04 10.07
N LEU A 26 -11.75 16.34 8.92
CA LEU A 26 -11.17 15.96 7.63
C LEU A 26 -9.78 16.58 7.45
N LEU A 27 -9.65 17.88 7.67
CA LEU A 27 -8.39 18.60 7.50
C LEU A 27 -7.33 18.20 8.53
N SER A 28 -7.73 17.92 9.77
CA SER A 28 -6.83 17.40 10.80
C SER A 28 -6.50 15.93 10.66
N GLY A 29 -7.04 15.22 9.66
CA GLY A 29 -6.83 13.78 9.47
C GLY A 29 -7.47 12.89 10.53
N ALA A 30 -8.51 13.37 11.20
CA ALA A 30 -9.21 12.66 12.27
C ALA A 30 -10.64 12.24 11.87
N HIS A 31 -10.95 12.25 10.57
CA HIS A 31 -12.27 11.82 10.08
C HIS A 31 -12.26 10.32 9.78
N HIS A 32 -13.24 9.59 10.34
CA HIS A 32 -13.32 8.13 10.20
C HIS A 32 -13.84 7.68 8.83
N ASP A 33 -14.66 8.49 8.18
CA ASP A 33 -15.23 8.18 6.86
C ASP A 33 -15.15 9.37 5.93
N PRO A 34 -14.00 9.65 5.32
CA PRO A 34 -13.86 10.72 4.35
C PRO A 34 -14.71 10.50 3.09
N HIS A 35 -15.11 9.26 2.77
CA HIS A 35 -15.97 8.97 1.62
C HIS A 35 -17.40 9.49 1.83
N ALA A 36 -17.87 9.65 3.06
CA ALA A 36 -19.16 10.29 3.34
C ALA A 36 -19.14 11.80 3.04
N LEU A 37 -17.96 12.41 2.94
CA LEU A 37 -17.80 13.85 2.73
C LEU A 37 -17.28 14.17 1.33
N LEU A 38 -16.24 13.47 0.88
CA LEU A 38 -15.56 13.65 -0.40
C LEU A 38 -16.21 12.77 -1.46
N GLY A 39 -15.96 13.07 -2.73
CA GLY A 39 -16.62 12.40 -3.84
C GLY A 39 -17.92 13.08 -4.25
N ALA A 40 -18.85 12.32 -4.79
CA ALA A 40 -20.14 12.77 -5.30
C ALA A 40 -21.29 12.30 -4.41
N HIS A 41 -22.16 13.22 -3.99
CA HIS A 41 -23.31 12.89 -3.12
C HIS A 41 -24.60 13.55 -3.59
N PRO A 42 -25.75 12.86 -3.53
CA PRO A 42 -27.05 13.50 -3.80
C PRO A 42 -27.37 14.55 -2.74
N VAL A 43 -27.85 15.68 -3.20
CA VAL A 43 -28.32 16.77 -2.34
C VAL A 43 -29.59 17.40 -2.93
N PRO A 44 -30.37 18.16 -2.16
CA PRO A 44 -31.47 18.93 -2.75
C PRO A 44 -30.96 19.84 -3.87
N GLY A 45 -31.48 19.66 -5.07
CA GLY A 45 -31.11 20.43 -6.26
C GLY A 45 -30.02 19.83 -7.11
N GLY A 46 -29.55 18.58 -6.84
CA GLY A 46 -28.61 17.91 -7.71
C GLY A 46 -27.62 16.97 -7.00
N VAL A 47 -26.41 16.95 -7.51
CA VAL A 47 -25.27 16.18 -6.95
C VAL A 47 -24.18 17.16 -6.54
N VAL A 48 -23.75 17.10 -5.29
CA VAL A 48 -22.56 17.83 -4.82
C VAL A 48 -21.31 16.99 -5.08
N PHE A 49 -20.28 17.62 -5.62
CA PHE A 49 -18.94 17.06 -5.77
C PHE A 49 -18.00 17.78 -4.82
N ARG A 50 -17.21 17.01 -4.05
CA ARG A 50 -16.21 17.57 -3.14
C ARG A 50 -14.89 16.84 -3.34
N ALA A 51 -13.81 17.59 -3.56
CA ALA A 51 -12.47 17.08 -3.75
C ALA A 51 -11.49 17.75 -2.81
N LEU A 52 -10.70 16.98 -2.08
CA LEU A 52 -9.57 17.47 -1.30
C LEU A 52 -8.31 17.30 -2.16
N ARG A 53 -7.78 18.44 -2.64
CA ARG A 53 -6.60 18.51 -3.51
C ARG A 53 -5.71 19.66 -3.03
N PRO A 54 -4.89 19.40 -2.01
CA PRO A 54 -3.91 20.39 -1.54
C PRO A 54 -3.02 20.85 -2.69
N TYR A 55 -2.66 22.12 -2.68
CA TYR A 55 -1.83 22.79 -3.72
C TYR A 55 -2.47 22.90 -5.12
N ALA A 56 -3.65 22.36 -5.37
CA ALA A 56 -4.31 22.56 -6.66
C ALA A 56 -4.76 24.01 -6.83
N GLN A 57 -4.51 24.57 -8.01
CA GLN A 57 -4.96 25.91 -8.40
C GLN A 57 -6.43 25.94 -8.84
N ALA A 58 -6.90 24.80 -9.36
CA ALA A 58 -8.30 24.60 -9.73
C ALA A 58 -8.63 23.10 -9.77
N VAL A 59 -9.89 22.78 -9.51
CA VAL A 59 -10.47 21.46 -9.73
C VAL A 59 -11.76 21.60 -10.51
N ALA A 60 -11.97 20.74 -11.50
CA ALA A 60 -13.22 20.62 -12.23
C ALA A 60 -13.68 19.16 -12.26
N VAL A 61 -14.99 18.96 -12.25
CA VAL A 61 -15.61 17.67 -12.54
C VAL A 61 -15.81 17.55 -14.05
N VAL A 62 -15.50 16.39 -14.61
CA VAL A 62 -15.68 16.07 -16.02
C VAL A 62 -16.74 14.98 -16.12
N VAL A 63 -17.89 15.33 -16.73
CA VAL A 63 -19.01 14.43 -16.99
C VAL A 63 -19.30 14.49 -18.47
N ASP A 64 -19.34 13.37 -19.18
CA ASP A 64 -19.57 13.28 -20.63
C ASP A 64 -18.68 14.26 -21.44
N GLY A 65 -17.44 14.44 -21.00
CA GLY A 65 -16.47 15.34 -21.63
C GLY A 65 -16.68 16.83 -21.32
N MET A 66 -17.74 17.19 -20.58
CA MET A 66 -17.96 18.58 -20.13
C MET A 66 -17.27 18.83 -18.81
N ARG A 67 -16.47 19.89 -18.76
CA ARG A 67 -15.78 20.35 -17.55
C ARG A 67 -16.61 21.39 -16.81
N THR A 68 -16.92 21.12 -15.55
CA THR A 68 -17.56 22.11 -14.64
C THR A 68 -16.60 22.38 -13.48
N ARG A 69 -16.17 23.63 -13.35
CA ARG A 69 -15.24 24.05 -12.29
C ARG A 69 -15.94 24.01 -10.95
N LEU A 70 -15.25 23.46 -9.94
CA LEU A 70 -15.64 23.54 -8.55
C LEU A 70 -15.10 24.84 -7.91
N ASP A 71 -15.82 25.35 -6.91
CA ASP A 71 -15.40 26.49 -6.14
C ASP A 71 -14.31 26.07 -5.15
N ASP A 72 -13.26 26.88 -5.03
CA ASP A 72 -12.27 26.75 -3.96
C ASP A 72 -12.90 27.26 -2.65
N VAL A 73 -13.06 26.35 -1.68
CA VAL A 73 -13.63 26.67 -0.36
C VAL A 73 -12.55 26.74 0.72
N GLY A 74 -11.30 26.80 0.32
CA GLY A 74 -10.11 26.95 1.17
C GLY A 74 -9.51 25.62 1.64
N ASP A 75 -8.26 25.67 2.10
CA ASP A 75 -7.50 24.54 2.64
C ASP A 75 -7.34 23.35 1.64
N GLY A 76 -7.34 23.64 0.33
CA GLY A 76 -7.29 22.64 -0.73
C GLY A 76 -8.58 21.85 -0.92
N LEU A 77 -9.67 22.28 -0.31
CA LEU A 77 -10.99 21.70 -0.53
C LEU A 77 -11.73 22.46 -1.63
N PHE A 78 -12.27 21.71 -2.58
CA PHE A 78 -13.06 22.20 -3.70
C PHE A 78 -14.45 21.59 -3.65
N SER A 79 -15.50 22.39 -3.93
CA SER A 79 -16.88 21.92 -3.85
C SER A 79 -17.78 22.61 -4.87
N GLY A 80 -18.79 21.88 -5.35
CA GLY A 80 -19.81 22.46 -6.24
C GLY A 80 -21.00 21.54 -6.42
N VAL A 81 -22.18 22.10 -6.65
CA VAL A 81 -23.40 21.34 -6.93
C VAL A 81 -23.75 21.45 -8.42
N LEU A 82 -23.90 20.30 -9.07
CA LEU A 82 -24.36 20.19 -10.44
C LEU A 82 -25.83 19.74 -10.43
N PRO A 83 -26.67 20.32 -11.33
CA PRO A 83 -28.10 19.97 -11.43
C PRO A 83 -28.26 18.61 -12.17
N LEU A 84 -27.94 17.52 -11.48
CA LEU A 84 -28.00 16.15 -11.97
C LEU A 84 -28.98 15.34 -11.13
N ASP A 85 -29.75 14.47 -11.78
CA ASP A 85 -30.77 13.62 -11.10
C ASP A 85 -30.13 12.43 -10.37
N ALA A 86 -28.93 12.02 -10.78
CA ALA A 86 -28.16 10.92 -10.19
C ALA A 86 -26.66 11.16 -10.30
N ILE A 87 -25.86 10.44 -9.52
CA ILE A 87 -24.41 10.47 -9.62
C ILE A 87 -23.99 9.83 -10.94
N PRO A 88 -23.33 10.57 -11.87
CA PRO A 88 -22.88 10.06 -13.15
C PRO A 88 -21.52 9.34 -13.00
N GLU A 89 -21.06 8.69 -14.07
CA GLU A 89 -19.63 8.44 -14.25
C GLU A 89 -18.93 9.77 -14.47
N TYR A 90 -17.82 9.98 -13.74
CA TYR A 90 -17.07 11.22 -13.78
C TYR A 90 -15.58 11.03 -13.52
N THR A 91 -14.78 12.00 -13.95
CA THR A 91 -13.39 12.19 -13.56
C THR A 91 -13.17 13.59 -13.00
N LEU A 92 -12.01 13.82 -12.42
CA LEU A 92 -11.58 15.13 -11.97
C LEU A 92 -10.50 15.66 -12.92
N SER A 93 -10.61 16.93 -13.31
CA SER A 93 -9.51 17.67 -13.92
C SER A 93 -8.92 18.59 -12.86
N VAL A 94 -7.65 18.35 -12.49
CA VAL A 94 -6.95 19.08 -11.41
C VAL A 94 -5.82 19.87 -12.03
N THR A 95 -5.73 21.16 -11.71
CA THR A 95 -4.69 22.05 -12.23
C THR A 95 -3.60 22.26 -11.18
N TYR A 96 -2.38 21.86 -11.52
CA TYR A 96 -1.16 22.16 -10.76
C TYR A 96 -0.17 22.91 -11.67
N ASP A 97 0.41 24.00 -11.19
CA ASP A 97 1.39 24.82 -11.95
C ASP A 97 0.95 25.16 -13.39
N GLY A 98 -0.36 25.46 -13.53
CA GLY A 98 -0.96 25.81 -14.81
C GLY A 98 -1.17 24.63 -15.77
N THR A 99 -0.91 23.38 -15.35
CA THR A 99 -1.11 22.17 -16.14
C THR A 99 -2.30 21.38 -15.60
N ASP A 100 -3.20 20.96 -16.48
CA ASP A 100 -4.36 20.14 -16.14
C ASP A 100 -4.01 18.65 -16.18
N PHE A 101 -4.34 17.95 -15.12
CA PHE A 101 -4.24 16.50 -15.00
C PHE A 101 -5.63 15.90 -14.84
N GLU A 102 -5.97 14.93 -15.66
CA GLU A 102 -7.20 14.16 -15.48
C GLU A 102 -6.92 12.97 -14.55
N ALA A 103 -7.77 12.80 -13.53
CA ALA A 103 -7.64 11.77 -12.51
C ALA A 103 -9.01 11.19 -12.15
N GLN A 104 -9.02 9.92 -11.80
CA GLN A 104 -10.17 9.32 -11.13
C GLN A 104 -10.27 9.86 -9.70
N ASP A 105 -11.49 10.00 -9.20
CA ASP A 105 -11.69 10.37 -7.80
C ASP A 105 -11.59 9.14 -6.89
N PRO A 106 -10.63 9.07 -5.95
CA PRO A 106 -10.52 7.91 -5.06
C PRO A 106 -11.72 7.73 -4.14
N TYR A 107 -12.50 8.78 -3.88
CA TYR A 107 -13.64 8.73 -2.95
C TYR A 107 -14.96 8.29 -3.59
N ARG A 108 -14.96 7.96 -4.88
CA ARG A 108 -16.13 7.37 -5.55
C ARG A 108 -16.27 5.86 -5.35
N PHE A 109 -15.19 5.18 -4.94
CA PHE A 109 -15.12 3.72 -4.90
C PHE A 109 -15.70 3.15 -3.59
N LEU A 110 -16.42 2.03 -3.71
CA LEU A 110 -16.86 1.26 -2.56
C LEU A 110 -15.68 0.57 -1.84
N PRO A 111 -15.88 0.04 -0.62
CA PRO A 111 -14.85 -0.78 0.02
C PRO A 111 -14.45 -1.97 -0.86
N ALA A 112 -13.14 -2.17 -1.05
CA ALA A 112 -12.62 -3.29 -1.82
C ALA A 112 -12.27 -4.50 -0.94
N LEU A 113 -12.08 -4.30 0.38
CA LEU A 113 -11.88 -5.38 1.34
C LEU A 113 -13.24 -6.00 1.71
N GLY A 114 -13.32 -7.34 1.64
CA GLY A 114 -14.55 -8.09 1.88
C GLY A 114 -14.94 -8.20 3.37
N GLU A 115 -16.23 -8.41 3.62
CA GLU A 115 -16.76 -8.59 4.98
C GLU A 115 -16.18 -9.83 5.68
N VAL A 116 -15.84 -10.89 4.94
CA VAL A 116 -15.23 -12.11 5.48
C VAL A 116 -13.85 -11.79 6.06
N ASP A 117 -13.03 -11.02 5.35
CA ASP A 117 -11.72 -10.60 5.84
C ASP A 117 -11.87 -9.78 7.12
N LEU A 118 -12.81 -8.82 7.15
CA LEU A 118 -13.07 -7.98 8.32
C LEU A 118 -13.54 -8.81 9.53
N HIS A 119 -14.39 -9.80 9.30
CA HIS A 119 -14.85 -10.71 10.34
C HIS A 119 -13.69 -11.52 10.92
N LEU A 120 -12.89 -12.16 10.07
CA LEU A 120 -11.74 -12.96 10.50
C LEU A 120 -10.66 -12.13 11.20
N ILE A 121 -10.42 -10.88 10.75
CA ILE A 121 -9.52 -9.94 11.43
C ILE A 121 -10.07 -9.59 12.80
N GLY A 122 -11.37 -9.29 12.91
CA GLY A 122 -12.04 -8.96 14.18
C GLY A 122 -12.00 -10.10 15.20
N GLU A 123 -12.03 -11.35 14.74
CA GLU A 123 -11.88 -12.55 15.59
C GLU A 123 -10.41 -12.90 15.90
N GLY A 124 -9.43 -12.25 15.26
CA GLY A 124 -8.02 -12.61 15.38
C GLY A 124 -7.66 -13.97 14.77
N ARG A 125 -8.42 -14.41 13.76
CA ARG A 125 -8.31 -15.74 13.14
C ARG A 125 -7.99 -15.72 11.64
N HIS A 126 -7.61 -14.58 11.11
CA HIS A 126 -7.29 -14.45 9.70
C HIS A 126 -5.89 -15.02 9.42
N GLU A 127 -5.82 -16.22 8.83
CA GLU A 127 -4.57 -16.94 8.57
C GLU A 127 -3.78 -16.38 7.37
N GLU A 128 -4.41 -15.56 6.52
CA GLU A 128 -3.80 -15.00 5.32
C GLU A 128 -3.83 -13.46 5.30
N LEU A 129 -3.47 -12.82 6.42
CA LEU A 129 -3.49 -11.35 6.57
C LEU A 129 -2.76 -10.61 5.46
N TRP A 130 -1.74 -11.21 4.87
CA TRP A 130 -0.98 -10.62 3.75
C TRP A 130 -1.78 -10.47 2.45
N LYS A 131 -2.94 -11.10 2.33
CA LYS A 131 -3.90 -10.93 1.21
C LYS A 131 -4.89 -9.80 1.48
N ALA A 132 -5.18 -9.53 2.75
CA ALA A 132 -6.14 -8.54 3.21
C ALA A 132 -5.49 -7.19 3.48
N LEU A 133 -4.38 -7.16 4.25
CA LEU A 133 -3.68 -5.95 4.65
C LEU A 133 -2.48 -5.67 3.72
N GLY A 134 -2.04 -4.41 3.70
CA GLY A 134 -0.95 -3.94 2.85
C GLY A 134 -1.42 -3.22 1.59
N ALA A 135 -0.51 -3.03 0.64
CA ALA A 135 -0.79 -2.43 -0.66
C ALA A 135 -0.95 -3.50 -1.73
N HIS A 136 -2.11 -3.53 -2.37
CA HIS A 136 -2.47 -4.53 -3.38
C HIS A 136 -2.86 -3.86 -4.70
N PRO A 137 -2.00 -3.92 -5.74
CA PRO A 137 -2.41 -3.55 -7.09
C PRO A 137 -3.58 -4.42 -7.55
N MET A 138 -4.62 -3.79 -8.08
CA MET A 138 -5.81 -4.48 -8.53
C MET A 138 -6.66 -3.64 -9.48
N ALA A 139 -7.58 -4.29 -10.19
CA ALA A 139 -8.70 -3.61 -10.81
C ALA A 139 -9.87 -3.57 -9.82
N HIS A 140 -10.41 -2.39 -9.55
CA HIS A 140 -11.59 -2.19 -8.70
C HIS A 140 -12.62 -1.33 -9.42
N GLU A 141 -13.85 -1.81 -9.52
CA GLU A 141 -14.92 -1.16 -10.30
C GLU A 141 -14.47 -0.76 -11.72
N GLY A 142 -13.69 -1.63 -12.38
CA GLY A 142 -13.18 -1.42 -13.75
C GLY A 142 -11.98 -0.49 -13.86
N VAL A 143 -11.44 0.03 -12.77
CA VAL A 143 -10.31 0.95 -12.77
C VAL A 143 -9.08 0.30 -12.14
N LEU A 144 -7.92 0.43 -12.79
CA LEU A 144 -6.64 -0.03 -12.24
C LEU A 144 -6.12 0.94 -11.19
N GLY A 145 -5.61 0.38 -10.10
CA GLY A 145 -5.06 1.14 -8.99
C GLY A 145 -4.52 0.24 -7.90
N THR A 146 -4.31 0.80 -6.72
CA THR A 146 -3.83 0.07 -5.54
C THR A 146 -4.79 0.25 -4.37
N ARG A 147 -5.22 -0.85 -3.77
CA ARG A 147 -5.87 -0.84 -2.47
C ARG A 147 -4.82 -0.78 -1.39
N PHE A 148 -4.90 0.22 -0.53
CA PHE A 148 -4.10 0.38 0.69
C PHE A 148 -4.95 0.03 1.89
N THR A 149 -4.46 -0.89 2.72
CA THR A 149 -5.20 -1.38 3.89
C THR A 149 -4.24 -1.54 5.06
N VAL A 150 -4.60 -1.00 6.22
CA VAL A 150 -3.79 -1.13 7.45
C VAL A 150 -4.67 -1.32 8.67
N TRP A 151 -4.24 -2.18 9.59
CA TRP A 151 -4.86 -2.34 10.90
C TRP A 151 -4.26 -1.34 11.88
N ALA A 152 -5.04 -0.35 12.28
CA ALA A 152 -4.64 0.70 13.23
C ALA A 152 -5.82 1.05 14.16
N PRO A 153 -6.20 0.13 15.09
CA PRO A 153 -7.43 0.23 15.87
C PRO A 153 -7.47 1.43 16.81
N ASN A 154 -6.32 1.97 17.19
CA ASN A 154 -6.23 3.12 18.09
C ASN A 154 -6.06 4.45 17.34
N ALA A 155 -6.02 4.44 16.02
CA ALA A 155 -5.90 5.66 15.23
C ALA A 155 -7.21 6.47 15.25
N ARG A 156 -7.09 7.78 15.29
CA ARG A 156 -8.21 8.69 15.02
C ARG A 156 -8.46 8.87 13.54
N GLY A 157 -7.42 8.68 12.72
CA GLY A 157 -7.46 8.72 11.28
C GLY A 157 -6.15 8.24 10.70
N VAL A 158 -6.20 7.82 9.45
CA VAL A 158 -5.04 7.38 8.68
C VAL A 158 -5.08 8.00 7.30
N ARG A 159 -3.92 8.40 6.78
CA ARG A 159 -3.75 8.87 5.41
C ARG A 159 -2.68 8.04 4.70
N VAL A 160 -2.84 7.81 3.41
CA VAL A 160 -1.75 7.33 2.56
C VAL A 160 -0.92 8.54 2.12
N CYS A 161 0.38 8.49 2.40
CA CYS A 161 1.32 9.54 2.08
C CYS A 161 2.50 8.95 1.28
N GLY A 162 3.05 9.71 0.36
CA GLY A 162 4.17 9.29 -0.49
C GLY A 162 4.82 10.48 -1.20
N ASP A 163 5.58 10.20 -2.23
CA ASP A 163 6.17 11.22 -3.11
C ASP A 163 5.11 12.09 -3.79
N PHE A 164 3.95 11.52 -4.07
CA PHE A 164 2.77 12.20 -4.65
C PHE A 164 2.16 13.29 -3.74
N CYS A 165 2.52 13.36 -2.48
CA CYS A 165 2.15 14.42 -1.54
C CYS A 165 3.39 15.06 -0.88
N HIS A 166 4.54 14.99 -1.54
CA HIS A 166 5.82 15.53 -1.05
C HIS A 166 6.19 15.06 0.37
N TRP A 167 5.72 13.87 0.77
CA TRP A 167 5.89 13.29 2.10
C TRP A 167 5.29 14.14 3.24
N ASP A 168 4.45 15.11 2.91
CA ASP A 168 3.66 15.86 3.88
C ASP A 168 2.40 15.06 4.25
N GLY A 169 2.41 14.44 5.43
CA GLY A 169 1.29 13.66 5.92
C GLY A 169 -0.03 14.44 5.95
N SER A 170 0.04 15.78 6.17
CA SER A 170 -1.16 16.64 6.20
C SER A 170 -1.87 16.70 4.84
N THR A 171 -1.17 16.44 3.75
CA THR A 171 -1.67 16.47 2.37
C THR A 171 -1.87 15.09 1.76
N GLY A 172 -1.64 14.03 2.53
CA GLY A 172 -1.92 12.64 2.14
C GLY A 172 -3.41 12.38 1.95
N PHE A 173 -3.72 11.26 1.30
CA PHE A 173 -5.10 10.85 1.03
C PHE A 173 -5.75 10.22 2.27
N PRO A 174 -6.81 10.81 2.87
CA PRO A 174 -7.51 10.22 4.00
C PRO A 174 -8.17 8.88 3.67
N MET A 175 -7.99 7.90 4.56
CA MET A 175 -8.57 6.57 4.46
C MET A 175 -9.87 6.49 5.26
N ARG A 176 -10.78 5.59 4.89
CA ARG A 176 -11.97 5.26 5.69
C ARG A 176 -11.68 4.15 6.68
N SER A 177 -12.30 4.23 7.86
CA SER A 177 -12.36 3.14 8.82
C SER A 177 -13.46 2.14 8.41
N LEU A 178 -13.14 0.85 8.43
CA LEU A 178 -14.10 -0.20 8.10
C LEU A 178 -14.79 -0.72 9.38
N GLY A 179 -15.70 0.10 9.90
CA GLY A 179 -16.48 -0.20 11.08
C GLY A 179 -15.63 -0.32 12.35
N SER A 180 -15.92 -1.32 13.20
CA SER A 180 -15.23 -1.59 14.46
C SER A 180 -14.01 -2.51 14.32
N SER A 181 -13.63 -2.88 13.11
CA SER A 181 -12.54 -3.84 12.86
C SER A 181 -11.15 -3.27 13.20
N GLY A 182 -11.01 -1.95 13.27
CA GLY A 182 -9.72 -1.26 13.38
C GLY A 182 -8.95 -1.19 12.07
N VAL A 183 -9.54 -1.65 10.97
CA VAL A 183 -8.95 -1.60 9.62
C VAL A 183 -9.30 -0.29 8.93
N TRP A 184 -8.31 0.30 8.30
CA TRP A 184 -8.43 1.49 7.45
C TRP A 184 -8.16 1.09 6.02
N GLU A 185 -8.93 1.63 5.08
CA GLU A 185 -8.83 1.32 3.66
C GLU A 185 -8.95 2.56 2.79
N LEU A 186 -8.22 2.54 1.67
CA LEU A 186 -8.42 3.44 0.55
C LEU A 186 -7.96 2.76 -0.75
N PHE A 187 -8.77 2.85 -1.79
CA PHE A 187 -8.36 2.54 -3.16
C PHE A 187 -7.86 3.82 -3.84
N LEU A 188 -6.62 3.81 -4.30
CA LEU A 188 -6.03 4.91 -5.07
C LEU A 188 -5.91 4.49 -6.55
N PRO A 189 -6.77 5.04 -7.42
CA PRO A 189 -6.73 4.78 -8.85
C PRO A 189 -5.47 5.37 -9.49
N GLY A 190 -4.88 4.63 -10.44
CA GLY A 190 -3.68 5.07 -11.15
C GLY A 190 -2.36 4.87 -10.40
N PHE A 191 -2.39 4.45 -9.13
CA PHE A 191 -1.20 4.06 -8.37
C PHE A 191 -0.92 2.58 -8.56
N GLY A 192 0.32 2.22 -8.82
CA GLY A 192 0.72 0.84 -9.13
C GLY A 192 2.11 0.49 -8.67
N GLU A 193 2.69 -0.54 -9.29
CA GLU A 193 4.05 -1.04 -9.01
C GLU A 193 5.06 0.10 -8.95
N GLY A 194 5.90 0.08 -7.90
CA GLY A 194 6.96 1.06 -7.69
C GLY A 194 6.53 2.30 -6.89
N THR A 195 5.23 2.51 -6.63
CA THR A 195 4.77 3.64 -5.81
C THR A 195 5.35 3.56 -4.40
N LEU A 196 6.01 4.64 -3.98
CA LEU A 196 6.53 4.80 -2.62
C LEU A 196 5.45 5.34 -1.70
N TYR A 197 5.26 4.71 -0.54
CA TYR A 197 4.23 5.13 0.39
C TYR A 197 4.57 4.86 1.86
N LYS A 198 3.87 5.58 2.73
CA LYS A 198 3.75 5.36 4.17
C LYS A 198 2.33 5.66 4.61
N PHE A 199 1.99 5.29 5.83
CA PHE A 199 0.78 5.73 6.50
C PHE A 199 1.10 6.89 7.45
N ASP A 200 0.39 8.01 7.30
CA ASP A 200 0.34 9.06 8.31
C ASP A 200 -0.80 8.75 9.27
N ILE A 201 -0.45 8.46 10.52
CA ILE A 201 -1.39 8.02 11.56
C ILE A 201 -1.63 9.16 12.51
N THR A 202 -2.89 9.60 12.61
CA THR A 202 -3.35 10.53 13.64
C THR A 202 -3.62 9.75 14.92
N ARG A 203 -2.84 10.03 15.96
CA ARG A 203 -2.92 9.36 17.26
C ARG A 203 -4.09 9.89 18.12
N PRO A 204 -4.45 9.20 19.23
CA PRO A 204 -5.50 9.67 20.15
C PRO A 204 -5.26 11.05 20.72
N ASP A 205 -4.02 11.47 20.90
CA ASP A 205 -3.63 12.80 21.38
C ASP A 205 -3.66 13.89 20.29
N GLY A 206 -3.96 13.51 19.03
CA GLY A 206 -3.97 14.40 17.87
C GLY A 206 -2.61 14.59 17.20
N THR A 207 -1.55 13.98 17.70
CA THR A 207 -0.24 14.02 17.03
C THR A 207 -0.21 13.10 15.82
N HIS A 208 0.66 13.41 14.86
CA HIS A 208 0.83 12.66 13.62
C HIS A 208 2.16 11.88 13.60
N THR A 209 2.15 10.73 12.97
CA THR A 209 3.38 9.95 12.76
C THR A 209 3.32 9.19 11.46
N LEU A 210 4.36 9.37 10.63
CA LEU A 210 4.57 8.55 9.44
C LEU A 210 5.13 7.18 9.83
N ARG A 211 4.49 6.13 9.34
CA ARG A 211 4.90 4.73 9.55
C ARG A 211 4.97 4.00 8.23
N ALA A 212 6.02 3.18 8.08
CA ALA A 212 6.05 2.17 7.04
C ALA A 212 4.90 1.18 7.23
N ASP A 213 4.46 0.58 6.15
CA ASP A 213 3.43 -0.46 6.18
C ASP A 213 4.00 -1.73 6.83
N PRO A 214 3.41 -2.23 7.93
CA PRO A 214 3.88 -3.46 8.57
C PRO A 214 3.72 -4.69 7.67
N MET A 215 2.85 -4.64 6.65
CA MET A 215 2.60 -5.71 5.69
C MET A 215 3.32 -5.50 4.36
N ALA A 216 4.22 -4.50 4.27
CA ALA A 216 4.98 -4.24 3.06
C ALA A 216 5.78 -5.47 2.62
N ARG A 217 5.65 -5.81 1.34
CA ARG A 217 6.41 -6.90 0.71
C ARG A 217 7.74 -6.42 0.12
N ARG A 218 7.90 -5.11 -0.03
CA ARG A 218 9.11 -4.45 -0.52
C ARG A 218 9.28 -3.09 0.14
N THR A 219 10.53 -2.72 0.42
CA THR A 219 10.90 -1.43 1.02
C THR A 219 12.01 -0.77 0.23
N GLU A 220 12.24 0.50 0.49
CA GLU A 220 13.45 1.17 0.05
C GLU A 220 14.69 0.60 0.73
N VAL A 221 15.85 0.85 0.11
CA VAL A 221 17.15 0.55 0.75
C VAL A 221 17.40 1.56 1.87
N PRO A 222 17.71 1.11 3.10
CA PRO A 222 18.06 2.02 4.18
C PRO A 222 19.26 2.95 3.81
N PRO A 223 19.26 4.22 4.27
CA PRO A 223 18.46 4.79 5.36
C PRO A 223 17.04 5.23 4.98
N ALA A 224 16.64 5.14 3.71
CA ALA A 224 15.26 5.37 3.31
C ALA A 224 14.34 4.30 3.92
N THR A 225 13.08 4.64 4.16
CA THR A 225 12.18 3.81 4.98
C THR A 225 10.77 3.72 4.42
N ALA A 226 10.53 4.08 3.15
CA ALA A 226 9.22 3.90 2.56
C ALA A 226 8.96 2.45 2.20
N SER A 227 7.70 2.09 2.25
CA SER A 227 7.16 0.89 1.64
C SER A 227 6.99 1.11 0.14
N ILE A 228 7.12 0.05 -0.65
CA ILE A 228 6.99 0.10 -2.10
C ILE A 228 5.85 -0.82 -2.52
N VAL A 229 4.90 -0.29 -3.27
CA VAL A 229 3.86 -1.11 -3.92
C VAL A 229 4.55 -2.10 -4.85
N THR A 230 4.32 -3.39 -4.63
CA THR A 230 4.93 -4.43 -5.46
C THR A 230 4.02 -5.62 -5.69
N GLU A 231 4.11 -6.16 -6.88
CA GLU A 231 3.48 -7.40 -7.30
C GLU A 231 4.58 -8.36 -7.78
N SER A 232 4.52 -9.61 -7.32
CA SER A 232 5.50 -10.61 -7.75
C SER A 232 5.07 -11.26 -9.04
N SER A 233 5.97 -11.31 -10.00
CA SER A 233 5.82 -12.09 -11.24
C SER A 233 6.71 -13.34 -11.25
N TYR A 234 7.32 -13.71 -10.12
CA TYR A 234 8.23 -14.84 -10.04
C TYR A 234 7.53 -16.17 -10.26
N ALA A 235 8.02 -16.93 -11.22
CA ALA A 235 7.58 -18.31 -11.49
C ALA A 235 8.57 -19.29 -10.85
N TRP A 236 8.09 -20.08 -9.89
CA TRP A 236 8.91 -21.07 -9.18
C TRP A 236 9.29 -22.25 -10.07
N GLY A 237 10.56 -22.66 -10.02
CA GLY A 237 11.10 -23.78 -10.75
C GLY A 237 11.33 -25.05 -9.90
N ASP A 238 10.89 -25.04 -8.64
CA ASP A 238 11.17 -26.04 -7.60
C ASP A 238 10.09 -27.13 -7.43
N ALA A 239 9.17 -27.26 -8.38
CA ALA A 239 8.03 -28.20 -8.27
C ALA A 239 8.46 -29.65 -7.96
N GLY A 240 9.61 -30.11 -8.50
CA GLY A 240 10.15 -31.43 -8.19
C GLY A 240 10.55 -31.58 -6.73
N TRP A 241 11.26 -30.59 -6.19
CA TRP A 241 11.66 -30.56 -4.78
C TRP A 241 10.45 -30.52 -3.84
N MET A 242 9.43 -29.72 -4.19
CA MET A 242 8.19 -29.64 -3.42
C MET A 242 7.42 -30.97 -3.40
N ALA A 243 7.37 -31.68 -4.53
CA ALA A 243 6.75 -33.01 -4.62
C ALA A 243 7.50 -34.02 -3.73
N GLU A 244 8.84 -34.13 -3.87
CA GLU A 244 9.65 -35.02 -3.05
C GLU A 244 9.50 -34.71 -1.55
N ARG A 245 9.46 -33.42 -1.17
CA ARG A 245 9.26 -32.99 0.22
C ARG A 245 7.90 -33.44 0.77
N ALA A 246 6.85 -33.39 -0.04
CA ALA A 246 5.51 -33.81 0.37
C ALA A 246 5.42 -35.34 0.60
N GLU A 247 6.22 -36.13 -0.08
CA GLU A 247 6.27 -37.59 0.05
C GLU A 247 7.10 -38.05 1.27
N ARG A 248 7.96 -37.18 1.81
CA ARG A 248 8.80 -37.51 2.98
C ARG A 248 7.97 -37.52 4.27
N THR A 249 7.52 -38.68 4.71
CA THR A 249 6.70 -38.84 5.91
C THR A 249 7.52 -38.93 7.20
N ALA A 250 8.78 -39.36 7.12
CA ALA A 250 9.67 -39.58 8.28
C ALA A 250 10.90 -38.65 8.22
N VAL A 251 10.67 -37.34 8.16
CA VAL A 251 11.74 -36.30 8.04
C VAL A 251 12.78 -36.39 9.16
N HIS A 252 12.34 -36.80 10.35
CA HIS A 252 13.18 -36.95 11.55
C HIS A 252 14.13 -38.17 11.51
N GLU A 253 13.93 -39.11 10.56
CA GLU A 253 14.78 -40.27 10.34
C GLU A 253 15.83 -40.06 9.24
N ALA A 254 15.71 -38.92 8.51
CA ALA A 254 16.66 -38.56 7.46
C ALA A 254 17.88 -37.81 8.02
N PRO A 255 19.06 -37.91 7.36
CA PRO A 255 20.19 -37.07 7.71
C PRO A 255 19.80 -35.59 7.62
N PHE A 256 20.15 -34.82 8.67
CA PHE A 256 19.85 -33.42 8.76
C PHE A 256 21.09 -32.65 9.22
N SER A 257 21.56 -31.72 8.40
CA SER A 257 22.65 -30.82 8.73
C SER A 257 22.37 -29.43 8.15
N VAL A 258 22.69 -28.39 8.88
CA VAL A 258 22.35 -27.00 8.55
C VAL A 258 23.61 -26.17 8.40
N TYR A 259 23.73 -25.45 7.30
CA TYR A 259 24.69 -24.39 7.09
C TYR A 259 24.05 -23.04 7.42
N GLU A 260 24.39 -22.45 8.55
CA GLU A 260 23.89 -21.13 8.92
C GLU A 260 24.71 -20.06 8.21
N VAL A 261 24.04 -19.06 7.63
CA VAL A 261 24.68 -18.03 6.84
C VAL A 261 24.06 -16.64 7.04
N HIS A 262 24.91 -15.65 7.27
CA HIS A 262 24.57 -14.23 7.20
C HIS A 262 24.89 -13.73 5.78
N LEU A 263 23.88 -13.62 4.92
CA LEU A 263 24.03 -13.34 3.50
C LEU A 263 24.88 -12.09 3.20
N PRO A 264 24.69 -10.93 3.89
CA PRO A 264 25.46 -9.72 3.58
C PRO A 264 26.96 -9.83 3.86
N SER A 265 27.40 -10.70 4.77
CA SER A 265 28.80 -10.87 5.12
C SER A 265 29.46 -12.12 4.52
N TRP A 266 28.68 -13.08 4.02
CA TRP A 266 29.22 -14.28 3.37
C TRP A 266 29.97 -13.95 2.08
N ARG A 267 29.41 -13.05 1.29
CA ARG A 267 30.05 -12.43 0.11
C ARG A 267 29.70 -10.95 0.10
N PRO A 268 30.49 -10.05 0.71
CA PRO A 268 30.17 -8.64 0.80
C PRO A 268 29.94 -8.00 -0.57
N GLY A 269 28.83 -7.26 -0.69
CA GLY A 269 28.46 -6.56 -1.92
C GLY A 269 27.73 -7.42 -2.97
N TRP A 270 27.47 -8.71 -2.70
CA TRP A 270 26.74 -9.56 -3.61
C TRP A 270 25.21 -9.39 -3.45
N THR A 271 24.51 -9.54 -4.56
CA THR A 271 23.05 -9.57 -4.62
C THR A 271 22.52 -10.98 -4.39
N TYR A 272 21.19 -11.12 -4.14
CA TYR A 272 20.53 -12.42 -4.04
C TYR A 272 20.79 -13.31 -5.26
N ARG A 273 20.84 -12.72 -6.47
CA ARG A 273 21.11 -13.50 -7.70
C ARG A 273 22.55 -14.02 -7.74
N GLN A 274 23.52 -13.20 -7.41
CA GLN A 274 24.93 -13.63 -7.34
C GLN A 274 25.14 -14.71 -6.26
N LEU A 275 24.46 -14.57 -5.11
CA LEU A 275 24.46 -15.60 -4.07
C LEU A 275 23.85 -16.90 -4.56
N ALA A 276 22.78 -16.86 -5.38
CA ALA A 276 22.14 -18.02 -5.97
C ALA A 276 23.04 -18.79 -6.96
N ASP A 277 24.01 -18.11 -7.57
CA ASP A 277 24.96 -18.74 -8.50
C ASP A 277 26.03 -19.59 -7.77
N GLU A 278 26.39 -19.26 -6.52
CA GLU A 278 27.49 -19.92 -5.80
C GLU A 278 27.03 -20.73 -4.57
N LEU A 279 26.13 -20.19 -3.75
CA LEU A 279 25.75 -20.78 -2.46
C LEU A 279 25.22 -22.22 -2.57
N PRO A 280 24.36 -22.57 -3.56
CA PRO A 280 23.85 -23.94 -3.66
C PRO A 280 24.94 -24.98 -3.88
N SER A 281 25.90 -24.74 -4.78
CA SER A 281 27.02 -25.66 -5.02
C SER A 281 27.95 -25.74 -3.81
N TYR A 282 28.27 -24.62 -3.21
CA TYR A 282 29.13 -24.53 -2.02
C TYR A 282 28.58 -25.37 -0.86
N VAL A 283 27.31 -25.20 -0.53
CA VAL A 283 26.65 -25.93 0.57
C VAL A 283 26.55 -27.43 0.28
N ARG A 284 26.19 -27.79 -0.94
CA ARG A 284 26.12 -29.19 -1.38
C ARG A 284 27.48 -29.88 -1.32
N ASP A 285 28.55 -29.24 -1.79
CA ASP A 285 29.90 -29.79 -1.80
C ASP A 285 30.47 -30.03 -0.40
N LEU A 286 29.99 -29.24 0.58
CA LEU A 286 30.28 -29.44 2.00
C LEU A 286 29.42 -30.56 2.64
N GLY A 287 28.39 -31.07 1.94
CA GLY A 287 27.51 -32.14 2.42
C GLY A 287 26.38 -31.68 3.36
N PHE A 288 26.05 -30.39 3.38
CA PHE A 288 24.89 -29.92 4.14
C PHE A 288 23.59 -30.17 3.38
N THR A 289 22.53 -30.46 4.14
CA THR A 289 21.19 -30.73 3.60
C THR A 289 20.31 -29.49 3.57
N HIS A 290 20.59 -28.51 4.42
CA HIS A 290 19.81 -27.28 4.58
C HIS A 290 20.73 -26.07 4.73
N VAL A 291 20.17 -24.92 4.34
CA VAL A 291 20.71 -23.58 4.67
C VAL A 291 19.76 -22.92 5.63
N GLN A 292 20.28 -22.30 6.67
CA GLN A 292 19.54 -21.37 7.52
C GLN A 292 20.02 -19.96 7.22
N PHE A 293 19.12 -19.10 6.74
CA PHE A 293 19.41 -17.68 6.64
C PHE A 293 19.24 -17.03 8.01
N MET A 294 20.30 -16.41 8.53
CA MET A 294 20.16 -15.41 9.58
C MET A 294 19.19 -14.34 9.10
N PRO A 295 18.54 -13.52 9.97
CA PRO A 295 17.36 -12.76 9.60
C PRO A 295 17.54 -11.96 8.29
N VAL A 296 16.68 -12.24 7.33
CA VAL A 296 16.64 -11.54 6.02
C VAL A 296 15.51 -10.53 5.92
N ALA A 297 14.68 -10.41 6.96
CA ALA A 297 13.66 -9.39 7.03
C ALA A 297 14.28 -7.99 7.03
N GLU A 298 13.56 -6.99 6.46
CA GLU A 298 14.10 -5.63 6.36
C GLU A 298 14.31 -4.99 7.74
N HIS A 299 15.44 -4.31 7.88
CA HIS A 299 15.89 -3.70 9.13
C HIS A 299 16.71 -2.43 8.84
N PRO A 300 16.62 -1.37 9.69
CA PRO A 300 17.28 -0.09 9.42
C PRO A 300 18.78 -0.15 9.72
N PHE A 301 19.19 -0.91 10.74
CA PHE A 301 20.55 -0.94 11.25
C PHE A 301 21.29 -2.23 10.85
N GLY A 302 22.21 -2.13 9.90
CA GLY A 302 22.99 -3.27 9.39
C GLY A 302 23.80 -4.01 10.47
N GLY A 303 24.26 -3.31 11.51
CA GLY A 303 24.98 -3.91 12.65
C GLY A 303 24.14 -4.83 13.52
N SER A 304 22.81 -4.81 13.36
CA SER A 304 21.92 -5.77 14.03
C SER A 304 21.86 -7.15 13.38
N TRP A 305 22.46 -7.31 12.18
CA TRP A 305 22.40 -8.52 11.36
C TRP A 305 20.98 -8.98 11.04
N GLY A 306 20.03 -8.03 11.01
CA GLY A 306 18.62 -8.32 10.76
C GLY A 306 17.80 -8.63 12.01
N TYR A 307 18.37 -8.63 13.21
CA TYR A 307 17.63 -8.91 14.46
C TYR A 307 16.79 -7.73 14.96
N GLN A 308 16.94 -6.52 14.39
CA GLN A 308 16.09 -5.35 14.69
C GLN A 308 15.14 -5.07 13.53
N VAL A 309 14.18 -5.95 13.34
CA VAL A 309 13.25 -5.96 12.20
C VAL A 309 12.31 -4.76 12.22
N THR A 310 12.10 -4.16 11.05
CA THR A 310 11.06 -3.14 10.81
C THR A 310 10.10 -3.51 9.69
N GLY A 311 10.48 -4.42 8.78
CA GLY A 311 9.65 -4.91 7.69
C GLY A 311 9.57 -6.43 7.73
N PHE A 312 8.62 -6.99 8.49
CA PHE A 312 8.52 -8.43 8.74
C PHE A 312 8.28 -9.28 7.48
N TYR A 313 7.63 -8.72 6.47
CA TYR A 313 7.23 -9.44 5.25
C TYR A 313 8.04 -9.03 4.01
N ALA A 314 9.02 -8.14 4.17
CA ALA A 314 9.90 -7.71 3.11
C ALA A 314 11.31 -8.31 3.32
N PRO A 315 11.91 -8.97 2.34
CA PRO A 315 13.32 -9.30 2.40
C PRO A 315 14.15 -8.02 2.29
N THR A 316 15.33 -7.97 2.93
CA THR A 316 16.15 -6.76 2.91
C THR A 316 16.47 -6.30 1.49
N ALA A 317 16.14 -5.06 1.21
CA ALA A 317 16.35 -4.44 -0.11
C ALA A 317 17.84 -4.24 -0.47
N ARG A 318 18.74 -4.38 0.50
CA ARG A 318 20.20 -4.25 0.30
C ARG A 318 20.76 -5.27 -0.69
N LEU A 319 20.13 -6.44 -0.81
CA LEU A 319 20.62 -7.54 -1.64
C LEU A 319 19.81 -7.70 -2.95
N GLY A 320 18.72 -6.96 -3.11
CA GLY A 320 17.88 -7.03 -4.32
C GLY A 320 16.38 -6.96 -4.02
N THR A 321 15.60 -7.37 -5.01
CA THR A 321 14.15 -7.37 -4.95
C THR A 321 13.59 -8.63 -4.25
N PRO A 322 12.30 -8.65 -3.85
CA PRO A 322 11.65 -9.87 -3.37
C PRO A 322 11.71 -11.04 -4.36
N ASP A 323 11.62 -10.76 -5.66
CA ASP A 323 11.73 -11.81 -6.68
C ASP A 323 13.16 -12.34 -6.84
N ASP A 324 14.18 -11.52 -6.59
CA ASP A 324 15.57 -11.97 -6.52
C ASP A 324 15.80 -12.89 -5.30
N PHE A 325 15.16 -12.59 -4.17
CA PHE A 325 15.20 -13.48 -2.99
C PHE A 325 14.51 -14.83 -3.28
N LYS A 326 13.34 -14.81 -3.94
CA LYS A 326 12.69 -16.05 -4.38
C LYS A 326 13.58 -16.86 -5.32
N TYR A 327 14.30 -16.19 -6.22
CA TYR A 327 15.25 -16.84 -7.11
C TYR A 327 16.37 -17.56 -6.34
N LEU A 328 16.89 -16.98 -5.26
CA LEU A 328 17.88 -17.64 -4.41
C LEU A 328 17.31 -18.88 -3.72
N VAL A 329 16.09 -18.78 -3.17
CA VAL A 329 15.41 -19.93 -2.54
C VAL A 329 15.15 -21.05 -3.56
N ASP A 330 14.64 -20.68 -4.73
CA ASP A 330 14.39 -21.61 -5.83
C ASP A 330 15.65 -22.32 -6.31
N ALA A 331 16.78 -21.62 -6.40
CA ALA A 331 18.07 -22.20 -6.76
C ALA A 331 18.57 -23.23 -5.73
N LEU A 332 18.38 -22.96 -4.43
CA LEU A 332 18.68 -23.91 -3.35
C LEU A 332 17.79 -25.15 -3.43
N HIS A 333 16.48 -24.98 -3.59
CA HIS A 333 15.54 -26.10 -3.74
C HIS A 333 15.87 -26.98 -4.94
N ARG A 334 16.17 -26.38 -6.09
CA ARG A 334 16.59 -27.13 -7.30
C ARG A 334 17.92 -27.86 -7.13
N ALA A 335 18.78 -27.41 -6.21
CA ALA A 335 20.01 -28.12 -5.83
C ALA A 335 19.78 -29.19 -4.75
N GLY A 336 18.55 -29.45 -4.33
CA GLY A 336 18.19 -30.43 -3.30
C GLY A 336 18.42 -29.95 -1.88
N ILE A 337 18.58 -28.63 -1.65
CA ILE A 337 18.89 -28.02 -0.36
C ILE A 337 17.64 -27.34 0.20
N GLY A 338 17.23 -27.72 1.42
CA GLY A 338 16.15 -27.06 2.12
C GLY A 338 16.56 -25.69 2.69
N VAL A 339 15.59 -24.78 2.84
CA VAL A 339 15.82 -23.43 3.35
C VAL A 339 15.07 -23.25 4.68
N LEU A 340 15.78 -22.79 5.70
CA LEU A 340 15.26 -22.35 6.99
C LEU A 340 15.41 -20.84 7.09
N MET A 341 14.39 -20.20 7.68
CA MET A 341 14.39 -18.77 7.92
C MET A 341 14.50 -18.51 9.42
N ASP A 342 15.45 -17.68 9.81
CA ASP A 342 15.49 -17.15 11.17
C ASP A 342 14.41 -16.07 11.28
N TRP A 343 13.35 -16.37 12.03
CA TRP A 343 12.20 -15.51 12.21
C TRP A 343 12.27 -14.78 13.54
N VAL A 344 12.25 -13.44 13.50
CA VAL A 344 12.37 -12.55 14.66
C VAL A 344 11.06 -11.79 14.88
N PRO A 345 10.02 -12.39 15.52
CA PRO A 345 8.71 -11.76 15.66
C PRO A 345 8.69 -10.66 16.73
N ALA A 346 9.66 -10.67 17.65
CA ALA A 346 9.79 -9.68 18.71
C ALA A 346 11.27 -9.54 19.14
N HIS A 347 11.71 -8.31 19.28
CA HIS A 347 13.07 -8.01 19.75
C HIS A 347 13.16 -6.58 20.31
#